data_3a062e2c9ff7bd9a00fa8f9060ebe6c5
#
_entry.id   3a062e2c9ff7bd9a00fa8f9060ebe6c5
#
_cell.length_a   1.000
_cell.length_b   1.000
_cell.length_c   1.000
_cell.angle_alpha   90.00
_cell.angle_beta   90.00
_cell.angle_gamma   90.00
#
_symmetry.space_group_name_H-M   'P 1'
#
loop_
_entity.id
_entity.type
_entity.pdbx_description
1 polymer ?
#
loop_
_entity_poly.entity_id
_entity_poly.type
_entity_poly.pdbx_seq_one_letter_code
_entity_poly.pdbx_strand_id
1 'polypeptide(L)'
;IALLGKYGIKAKNITCDRDGETYDYDVAFVWEDYLFLFECKSRGLSGGDPARTYFFSLGIRKVVKQVTRLAEGLERHPDILSTYMPEAVGKQVVYCVVNSLPYATFTEEDALHFADEGGIARFFQQSEIGPRSFSREAGLSAIDPASAVVFLWDGDKPTPEDFLRHLRTPIQLVNAVSHLKLNPVHIPVGEDEVLQVEDFLHTDRTEDSQREAARQAGYRTGGDPAPAMPPA
;
A
#
# COMPACT_ATOMS: atom_id res chain seq x y z
N ILE A 1 -14.87 -1.17 -3.90
CA ILE A 1 -15.52 -1.00 -5.22
C ILE A 1 -16.22 0.37 -5.32
N ALA A 2 -17.10 0.75 -4.38
CA ALA A 2 -17.82 2.04 -4.44
C ALA A 2 -16.90 3.26 -4.50
N LEU A 3 -15.75 3.23 -3.82
CA LEU A 3 -14.78 4.32 -3.83
C LEU A 3 -14.15 4.51 -5.22
N LEU A 4 -13.75 3.44 -5.89
CA LEU A 4 -13.19 3.46 -7.24
C LEU A 4 -14.18 4.03 -8.27
N GLY A 5 -15.47 3.73 -8.10
CA GLY A 5 -16.54 4.26 -8.97
C GLY A 5 -16.63 5.78 -9.00
N LYS A 6 -16.23 6.48 -7.94
CA LYS A 6 -16.18 7.96 -7.92
C LYS A 6 -15.18 8.54 -8.92
N TYR A 7 -14.16 7.76 -9.28
CA TYR A 7 -13.13 8.12 -10.25
C TYR A 7 -13.37 7.48 -11.63
N GLY A 8 -14.56 6.93 -11.86
CA GLY A 8 -14.91 6.27 -13.12
C GLY A 8 -14.26 4.89 -13.31
N ILE A 9 -13.61 4.36 -12.28
CA ILE A 9 -12.94 3.05 -12.31
C ILE A 9 -13.98 1.96 -12.02
N LYS A 10 -14.18 1.07 -12.99
CA LYS A 10 -15.12 -0.06 -12.87
C LYS A 10 -14.37 -1.28 -12.32
N ALA A 11 -14.69 -1.66 -11.10
CA ALA A 11 -14.14 -2.84 -10.48
C ALA A 11 -15.17 -3.95 -10.39
N LYS A 12 -14.72 -5.20 -10.57
CA LYS A 12 -15.56 -6.40 -10.47
C LYS A 12 -14.81 -7.56 -9.82
N ASN A 13 -15.53 -8.57 -9.38
CA ASN A 13 -15.00 -9.89 -9.05
C ASN A 13 -14.94 -10.75 -10.31
N ILE A 14 -13.96 -11.64 -10.41
CA ILE A 14 -13.87 -12.65 -11.47
C ILE A 14 -13.70 -14.00 -10.79
N THR A 15 -14.69 -14.88 -10.96
CA THR A 15 -14.63 -16.28 -10.52
C THR A 15 -14.83 -17.18 -11.72
N CYS A 16 -13.92 -18.13 -11.93
CA CYS A 16 -14.00 -19.07 -13.05
C CYS A 16 -13.31 -20.40 -12.73
N ASP A 17 -13.75 -21.44 -13.41
CA ASP A 17 -13.14 -22.78 -13.32
C ASP A 17 -12.33 -23.05 -14.60
N ARG A 18 -11.10 -23.57 -14.44
CA ARG A 18 -10.24 -24.05 -15.53
C ARG A 18 -9.47 -25.27 -15.04
N ASP A 19 -9.45 -26.32 -15.85
CA ASP A 19 -8.73 -27.57 -15.58
C ASP A 19 -9.02 -28.20 -14.21
N GLY A 20 -10.27 -28.03 -13.70
CA GLY A 20 -10.71 -28.53 -12.41
C GLY A 20 -10.28 -27.68 -11.21
N GLU A 21 -9.66 -26.52 -11.44
CA GLU A 21 -9.32 -25.54 -10.41
C GLU A 21 -10.23 -24.31 -10.52
N THR A 22 -10.60 -23.76 -9.34
CA THR A 22 -11.33 -22.48 -9.26
C THR A 22 -10.35 -21.33 -9.06
N TYR A 23 -10.46 -20.32 -9.92
CA TYR A 23 -9.75 -19.05 -9.84
C TYR A 23 -10.73 -17.96 -9.42
N ASP A 24 -10.45 -17.32 -8.29
CA ASP A 24 -11.29 -16.28 -7.71
C ASP A 24 -10.44 -15.02 -7.44
N TYR A 25 -10.71 -13.97 -8.20
CA TYR A 25 -10.06 -12.67 -8.07
C TYR A 25 -11.05 -11.72 -7.41
N ASP A 26 -10.86 -11.44 -6.12
CA ASP A 26 -11.81 -10.70 -5.28
C ASP A 26 -12.17 -9.34 -5.87
N VAL A 27 -11.18 -8.58 -6.35
CA VAL A 27 -11.40 -7.30 -7.02
C VAL A 27 -10.43 -7.16 -8.20
N ALA A 28 -10.97 -6.97 -9.39
CA ALA A 28 -10.23 -6.70 -10.61
C ALA A 28 -10.70 -5.37 -11.23
N PHE A 29 -9.77 -4.51 -11.62
CA PHE A 29 -10.09 -3.28 -12.35
C PHE A 29 -8.93 -2.85 -13.27
N VAL A 30 -9.30 -2.28 -14.41
CA VAL A 30 -8.35 -1.63 -15.31
C VAL A 30 -8.33 -0.14 -15.00
N TRP A 31 -7.13 0.39 -14.92
CA TRP A 31 -6.89 1.82 -14.80
C TRP A 31 -5.73 2.19 -15.73
N GLU A 32 -6.06 2.81 -16.86
CA GLU A 32 -5.15 3.14 -17.97
C GLU A 32 -4.39 1.89 -18.47
N ASP A 33 -3.08 1.82 -18.30
CA ASP A 33 -2.24 0.72 -18.78
C ASP A 33 -2.06 -0.41 -17.79
N TYR A 34 -2.76 -0.38 -16.68
CA TYR A 34 -2.63 -1.34 -15.59
C TYR A 34 -3.91 -2.14 -15.35
N LEU A 35 -3.74 -3.44 -15.08
CA LEU A 35 -4.73 -4.30 -14.48
C LEU A 35 -4.38 -4.51 -13.00
N PHE A 36 -5.18 -3.99 -12.10
CA PHE A 36 -5.04 -4.22 -10.67
C PHE A 36 -5.88 -5.43 -10.24
N LEU A 37 -5.25 -6.36 -9.53
CA LEU A 37 -5.88 -7.54 -8.97
C LEU A 37 -5.66 -7.55 -7.46
N PHE A 38 -6.75 -7.41 -6.71
CA PHE A 38 -6.72 -7.37 -5.26
C PHE A 38 -7.26 -8.67 -4.67
N GLU A 39 -6.51 -9.22 -3.75
CA GLU A 39 -6.92 -10.28 -2.83
C GLU A 39 -7.29 -9.65 -1.49
N CYS A 40 -8.54 -9.74 -1.07
CA CYS A 40 -9.07 -9.07 0.11
C CYS A 40 -9.02 -10.00 1.33
N LYS A 41 -8.45 -9.53 2.43
CA LYS A 41 -8.34 -10.29 3.67
C LYS A 41 -8.88 -9.49 4.86
N SER A 42 -9.65 -10.17 5.71
CA SER A 42 -10.06 -9.63 7.01
C SER A 42 -9.26 -10.33 8.09
N ARG A 43 -8.11 -9.78 8.46
CA ARG A 43 -7.22 -10.35 9.47
C ARG A 43 -6.98 -9.39 10.61
N GLY A 44 -7.00 -9.92 11.83
CA GLY A 44 -6.57 -9.20 13.01
C GLY A 44 -5.06 -8.91 12.97
N LEU A 45 -4.65 -7.85 13.65
CA LEU A 45 -3.22 -7.57 13.89
C LEU A 45 -2.65 -8.59 14.87
N SER A 46 -1.35 -8.88 14.72
CA SER A 46 -0.64 -9.80 15.63
C SER A 46 -0.55 -9.25 17.07
N GLY A 47 -0.56 -7.93 17.21
CA GLY A 47 -0.27 -7.30 18.52
C GLY A 47 1.15 -7.61 19.01
N GLY A 48 1.37 -7.44 20.31
CA GLY A 48 2.67 -7.73 20.94
C GLY A 48 2.86 -9.19 21.40
N ASP A 49 1.96 -10.10 21.03
CA ASP A 49 2.04 -11.52 21.41
C ASP A 49 2.86 -12.30 20.37
N PRO A 50 4.00 -12.91 20.76
CA PRO A 50 4.86 -13.66 19.84
C PRO A 50 4.15 -14.82 19.14
N ALA A 51 3.27 -15.53 19.83
CA ALA A 51 2.52 -16.64 19.23
C ALA A 51 1.55 -16.13 18.14
N ARG A 52 0.84 -15.04 18.41
CA ARG A 52 -0.02 -14.40 17.41
C ARG A 52 0.77 -13.87 16.23
N THR A 53 1.96 -13.29 16.49
CA THR A 53 2.87 -12.82 15.43
C THR A 53 3.31 -13.98 14.53
N TYR A 54 3.65 -15.12 15.11
CA TYR A 54 3.99 -16.34 14.35
C TYR A 54 2.82 -16.81 13.47
N PHE A 55 1.62 -16.92 14.02
CA PHE A 55 0.44 -17.33 13.25
C PHE A 55 0.04 -16.31 12.18
N PHE A 56 0.22 -15.02 12.46
CA PHE A 56 0.03 -13.97 11.49
C PHE A 56 1.01 -14.14 10.31
N SER A 57 2.30 -14.37 10.57
CA SER A 57 3.32 -14.61 9.54
C SER A 57 3.00 -15.84 8.69
N LEU A 58 2.56 -16.94 9.30
CA LEU A 58 2.09 -18.12 8.57
C LEU A 58 0.88 -17.78 7.67
N GLY A 59 -0.01 -16.94 8.17
CA GLY A 59 -1.15 -16.46 7.42
C GLY A 59 -0.73 -15.65 6.19
N ILE A 60 0.25 -14.76 6.30
CA ILE A 60 0.79 -14.00 5.16
C ILE A 60 1.39 -14.94 4.12
N ARG A 61 2.20 -15.93 4.53
CA ARG A 61 2.77 -16.93 3.61
C ARG A 61 1.68 -17.69 2.82
N LYS A 62 0.53 -18.00 3.44
CA LYS A 62 -0.59 -18.65 2.76
C LYS A 62 -1.21 -17.73 1.70
N VAL A 63 -1.36 -16.44 2.01
CA VAL A 63 -1.89 -15.45 1.05
C VAL A 63 -0.93 -15.26 -0.12
N VAL A 64 0.38 -15.16 0.14
CA VAL A 64 1.38 -15.09 -0.93
C VAL A 64 1.23 -16.28 -1.88
N LYS A 65 1.18 -17.52 -1.35
CA LYS A 65 0.96 -18.73 -2.17
C LYS A 65 -0.35 -18.68 -2.97
N GLN A 66 -1.42 -18.15 -2.37
CA GLN A 66 -2.70 -17.99 -3.07
C GLN A 66 -2.57 -17.02 -4.25
N VAL A 67 -1.98 -15.85 -4.04
CA VAL A 67 -1.81 -14.86 -5.10
C VAL A 67 -0.86 -15.38 -6.18
N THR A 68 0.24 -16.06 -5.81
CA THR A 68 1.14 -16.69 -6.78
C THR A 68 0.37 -17.69 -7.67
N ARG A 69 -0.46 -18.55 -7.07
CA ARG A 69 -1.31 -19.49 -7.84
C ARG A 69 -2.27 -18.77 -8.80
N LEU A 70 -2.86 -17.64 -8.36
CA LEU A 70 -3.75 -16.84 -9.20
C LEU A 70 -2.98 -16.19 -10.35
N ALA A 71 -1.75 -15.71 -10.12
CA ALA A 71 -0.88 -15.16 -11.15
C ALA A 71 -0.51 -16.21 -12.19
N GLU A 72 -0.01 -17.37 -11.76
CA GLU A 72 0.28 -18.51 -12.63
C GLU A 72 -0.98 -19.00 -13.39
N GLY A 73 -2.17 -18.86 -12.78
CA GLY A 73 -3.45 -19.17 -13.41
C GLY A 73 -3.73 -18.27 -14.61
N LEU A 74 -3.49 -16.96 -14.50
CA LEU A 74 -3.65 -16.04 -15.65
C LEU A 74 -2.63 -16.27 -16.75
N GLU A 75 -1.40 -16.65 -16.42
CA GLU A 75 -0.39 -17.02 -17.41
C GLU A 75 -0.78 -18.29 -18.18
N ARG A 76 -1.28 -19.32 -17.48
CA ARG A 76 -1.74 -20.60 -18.07
C ARG A 76 -3.04 -20.45 -18.87
N HIS A 77 -3.92 -19.57 -18.45
CA HIS A 77 -5.26 -19.40 -19.00
C HIS A 77 -5.53 -17.94 -19.40
N PRO A 78 -4.84 -17.41 -20.42
CA PRO A 78 -5.03 -16.01 -20.85
C PRO A 78 -6.45 -15.72 -21.35
N ASP A 79 -7.24 -16.76 -21.67
CA ASP A 79 -8.65 -16.66 -22.01
C ASP A 79 -9.52 -16.15 -20.84
N ILE A 80 -9.07 -16.26 -19.60
CA ILE A 80 -9.77 -15.67 -18.44
C ILE A 80 -9.95 -14.17 -18.66
N LEU A 81 -8.85 -13.46 -18.99
CA LEU A 81 -8.95 -12.01 -19.21
C LEU A 81 -9.78 -11.70 -20.46
N SER A 82 -9.55 -12.37 -21.59
CA SER A 82 -10.30 -12.11 -22.82
C SER A 82 -11.80 -12.38 -22.67
N THR A 83 -12.19 -13.32 -21.81
CA THR A 83 -13.58 -13.68 -21.53
C THR A 83 -14.25 -12.73 -20.54
N TYR A 84 -13.60 -12.47 -19.41
CA TYR A 84 -14.23 -11.76 -18.31
C TYR A 84 -13.86 -10.26 -18.26
N MET A 85 -12.73 -9.86 -18.85
CA MET A 85 -12.20 -8.52 -18.80
C MET A 85 -11.35 -8.18 -20.05
N PRO A 86 -11.97 -8.16 -21.26
CA PRO A 86 -11.23 -8.00 -22.50
C PRO A 86 -10.40 -6.71 -22.57
N GLU A 87 -10.83 -5.65 -21.85
CA GLU A 87 -10.09 -4.39 -21.71
C GLU A 87 -8.77 -4.55 -20.93
N ALA A 88 -8.58 -5.65 -20.23
CA ALA A 88 -7.36 -5.93 -19.46
C ALA A 88 -6.28 -6.67 -20.27
N VAL A 89 -6.62 -7.17 -21.46
CA VAL A 89 -5.67 -7.92 -22.29
C VAL A 89 -4.51 -7.01 -22.70
N GLY A 90 -3.27 -7.45 -22.43
CA GLY A 90 -2.05 -6.70 -22.74
C GLY A 90 -1.69 -5.60 -21.74
N LYS A 91 -2.46 -5.43 -20.65
CA LYS A 91 -2.14 -4.49 -19.57
C LYS A 91 -1.10 -5.07 -18.62
N GLN A 92 -0.32 -4.20 -17.99
CA GLN A 92 0.59 -4.59 -16.91
C GLN A 92 -0.20 -5.00 -15.68
N VAL A 93 0.05 -6.21 -15.17
CA VAL A 93 -0.70 -6.74 -14.02
C VAL A 93 -0.03 -6.34 -12.71
N VAL A 94 -0.83 -5.81 -11.79
CA VAL A 94 -0.41 -5.41 -10.45
C VAL A 94 -1.19 -6.20 -9.42
N TYR A 95 -0.48 -7.00 -8.62
CA TYR A 95 -1.08 -7.79 -7.55
C TYR A 95 -0.97 -7.10 -6.21
N CYS A 96 -2.07 -7.05 -5.45
CA CYS A 96 -2.10 -6.46 -4.12
C CYS A 96 -2.96 -7.28 -3.17
N VAL A 97 -2.43 -7.54 -1.98
CA VAL A 97 -3.21 -8.05 -0.83
C VAL A 97 -3.74 -6.87 -0.04
N VAL A 98 -5.04 -6.74 0.06
CA VAL A 98 -5.71 -5.68 0.81
C VAL A 98 -6.26 -6.24 2.11
N ASN A 99 -5.78 -5.75 3.24
CA ASN A 99 -6.29 -6.13 4.55
C ASN A 99 -7.28 -5.08 5.09
N SER A 100 -8.31 -5.53 5.81
CA SER A 100 -9.27 -4.63 6.45
C SER A 100 -8.70 -3.84 7.64
N LEU A 101 -7.63 -4.34 8.26
CA LEU A 101 -6.91 -3.66 9.34
C LEU A 101 -5.54 -3.15 8.87
N PRO A 102 -4.97 -2.13 9.52
CA PRO A 102 -3.71 -1.52 9.12
C PRO A 102 -2.60 -2.57 8.99
N TYR A 103 -2.23 -2.87 7.77
CA TYR A 103 -1.11 -3.72 7.41
C TYR A 103 -0.64 -3.39 5.99
N ALA A 104 0.53 -2.82 5.89
CA ALA A 104 1.17 -2.51 4.64
C ALA A 104 2.67 -2.83 4.75
N THR A 105 3.34 -2.98 3.62
CA THR A 105 4.80 -3.20 3.55
C THR A 105 5.39 -2.32 2.47
N PHE A 106 6.67 -1.97 2.60
CA PHE A 106 7.43 -1.48 1.47
C PHE A 106 7.62 -2.63 0.47
N THR A 107 7.45 -2.35 -0.81
CA THR A 107 7.62 -3.35 -1.86
C THR A 107 8.45 -2.78 -3.00
N GLU A 108 9.19 -3.67 -3.67
CA GLU A 108 9.92 -3.35 -4.90
C GLU A 108 8.97 -3.30 -6.10
N GLU A 109 9.49 -2.85 -7.23
CA GLU A 109 8.79 -2.88 -8.50
C GLU A 109 8.47 -4.33 -8.88
N ASP A 110 7.28 -4.57 -9.44
CA ASP A 110 6.78 -5.89 -9.85
C ASP A 110 6.58 -6.93 -8.73
N ALA A 111 6.74 -6.53 -7.45
CA ALA A 111 6.47 -7.41 -6.31
C ALA A 111 4.98 -7.44 -5.95
N LEU A 112 4.59 -8.44 -5.17
CA LEU A 112 3.26 -8.48 -4.55
C LEU A 112 3.15 -7.37 -3.50
N HIS A 113 2.21 -6.43 -3.72
CA HIS A 113 1.95 -5.34 -2.79
C HIS A 113 1.08 -5.78 -1.62
N PHE A 114 1.26 -5.11 -0.48
CA PHE A 114 0.41 -5.24 0.70
C PHE A 114 -0.08 -3.87 1.12
N ALA A 115 -1.39 -3.69 1.17
CA ALA A 115 -2.01 -2.45 1.57
C ALA A 115 -3.17 -2.70 2.54
N ASP A 116 -3.56 -1.68 3.27
CA ASP A 116 -4.77 -1.70 4.07
C ASP A 116 -5.88 -0.86 3.44
N GLU A 117 -7.12 -1.22 3.77
CA GLU A 117 -8.31 -0.53 3.27
C GLU A 117 -8.29 0.96 3.62
N GLY A 118 -7.81 1.32 4.82
CA GLY A 118 -7.72 2.70 5.28
C GLY A 118 -6.72 3.52 4.47
N GLY A 119 -5.56 2.93 4.13
CA GLY A 119 -4.54 3.54 3.29
C GLY A 119 -5.05 3.80 1.87
N ILE A 120 -5.68 2.79 1.26
CA ILE A 120 -6.29 2.92 -0.07
C ILE A 120 -7.43 3.96 -0.05
N ALA A 121 -8.31 3.90 0.95
CA ALA A 121 -9.41 4.86 1.06
C ALA A 121 -8.89 6.29 1.18
N ARG A 122 -7.86 6.50 1.98
CA ARG A 122 -7.21 7.81 2.16
C ARG A 122 -6.63 8.34 0.86
N PHE A 123 -5.92 7.48 0.10
CA PHE A 123 -5.35 7.85 -1.18
C PHE A 123 -6.42 8.41 -2.13
N PHE A 124 -7.59 7.76 -2.24
CA PHE A 124 -8.66 8.21 -3.12
C PHE A 124 -9.51 9.35 -2.55
N GLN A 125 -9.47 9.62 -1.25
CA GLN A 125 -10.31 10.65 -0.62
C GLN A 125 -9.62 12.01 -0.52
N GLN A 126 -8.31 12.05 -0.53
CA GLN A 126 -7.53 13.28 -0.34
C GLN A 126 -6.22 13.25 -1.11
N SER A 127 -5.87 14.39 -1.71
CA SER A 127 -4.62 14.57 -2.46
C SER A 127 -3.42 14.83 -1.56
N GLU A 128 -3.66 15.21 -0.30
CA GLU A 128 -2.61 15.64 0.61
C GLU A 128 -2.81 15.10 2.04
N ILE A 129 -1.71 14.87 2.72
CA ILE A 129 -1.65 14.49 4.13
C ILE A 129 -0.72 15.45 4.86
N GLY A 130 -1.16 15.94 5.99
CA GLY A 130 -0.35 16.78 6.85
C GLY A 130 -0.96 16.90 8.25
N PRO A 131 -0.20 17.44 9.22
CA PRO A 131 -0.73 17.78 10.52
C PRO A 131 -1.91 18.75 10.36
N ARG A 132 -2.95 18.51 11.14
CA ARG A 132 -4.14 19.38 11.14
C ARG A 132 -4.23 20.09 12.47
N SER A 133 -4.34 21.40 12.45
CA SER A 133 -4.66 22.18 13.64
C SER A 133 -6.17 22.07 13.93
N PHE A 134 -6.51 21.81 15.18
CA PHE A 134 -7.89 21.83 15.65
C PHE A 134 -8.15 23.18 16.30
N SER A 135 -9.04 23.98 15.72
CA SER A 135 -9.57 25.19 16.35
C SER A 135 -10.93 24.88 16.98
N ARG A 136 -11.05 25.11 18.27
CA ARG A 136 -12.29 24.93 19.03
C ARG A 136 -13.40 25.88 18.56
N GLU A 137 -13.05 27.00 17.98
CA GLU A 137 -13.98 28.05 17.49
C GLU A 137 -14.46 27.78 16.05
N ALA A 138 -13.62 27.16 15.19
CA ALA A 138 -13.92 26.88 13.80
C ALA A 138 -14.49 25.47 13.56
N GLY A 139 -14.54 24.60 14.58
CA GLY A 139 -15.13 23.26 14.51
C GLY A 139 -14.37 22.24 13.71
N LEU A 140 -13.47 22.58 12.80
CA LEU A 140 -12.65 21.66 12.02
C LEU A 140 -11.42 22.29 11.37
N SER A 141 -10.49 21.58 11.37
CA SER A 141 -9.13 21.44 10.96
C SER A 141 -8.87 21.83 9.50
N ALA A 142 -8.21 22.95 9.29
CA ALA A 142 -7.41 23.14 8.10
C ALA A 142 -6.04 22.46 8.29
N ILE A 143 -5.45 21.93 7.22
CA ILE A 143 -4.04 21.57 7.22
C ILE A 143 -3.26 22.85 7.47
N ASP A 144 -2.38 22.83 8.46
CA ASP A 144 -1.51 23.98 8.71
C ASP A 144 -0.56 24.11 7.51
N PRO A 145 -0.65 25.20 6.73
CA PRO A 145 0.20 25.39 5.56
C PRO A 145 1.70 25.49 5.88
N ALA A 146 2.05 25.76 7.14
CA ALA A 146 3.43 25.76 7.62
C ALA A 146 3.95 24.36 7.97
N SER A 147 3.07 23.36 8.04
CA SER A 147 3.44 22.01 8.45
C SER A 147 3.96 21.14 7.30
N ALA A 148 4.53 19.99 7.65
CA ALA A 148 5.02 19.00 6.68
C ALA A 148 3.85 18.36 5.90
N VAL A 149 3.39 19.03 4.84
CA VAL A 149 2.38 18.49 3.92
C VAL A 149 3.06 17.57 2.92
N VAL A 150 2.47 16.42 2.72
CA VAL A 150 2.88 15.43 1.71
C VAL A 150 1.74 15.26 0.71
N PHE A 151 2.03 15.37 -0.58
CA PHE A 151 1.06 15.20 -1.65
C PHE A 151 1.05 13.74 -2.10
N LEU A 152 -0.11 13.09 -2.00
CA LEU A 152 -0.32 11.72 -2.47
C LEU A 152 -0.41 11.67 -4.00
N TRP A 153 -0.97 12.70 -4.59
CA TRP A 153 -1.07 12.92 -6.02
C TRP A 153 -1.26 14.41 -6.31
N ASP A 154 -0.94 14.80 -7.53
CA ASP A 154 -1.06 16.18 -8.02
C ASP A 154 -2.22 16.32 -9.02
N GLY A 155 -2.70 17.54 -9.23
CA GLY A 155 -3.81 17.83 -10.17
C GLY A 155 -5.19 17.57 -9.58
N ASP A 156 -6.17 17.38 -10.47
CA ASP A 156 -7.59 17.27 -10.12
C ASP A 156 -8.01 15.86 -9.71
N LYS A 157 -7.22 14.85 -10.09
CA LYS A 157 -7.47 13.43 -9.82
C LYS A 157 -6.18 12.64 -9.76
N PRO A 158 -6.15 11.51 -9.02
CA PRO A 158 -4.99 10.63 -8.98
C PRO A 158 -4.76 9.94 -10.31
N THR A 159 -3.51 9.54 -10.56
CA THR A 159 -3.07 8.68 -11.66
C THR A 159 -2.77 7.27 -11.18
N PRO A 160 -2.72 6.26 -12.06
CA PRO A 160 -2.28 4.92 -11.68
C PRO A 160 -0.83 4.88 -11.18
N GLU A 161 0.07 5.75 -11.68
CA GLU A 161 1.45 5.87 -11.22
C GLU A 161 1.53 6.38 -9.78
N ASP A 162 0.70 7.38 -9.43
CA ASP A 162 0.58 7.85 -8.05
C ASP A 162 0.11 6.72 -7.12
N PHE A 163 -0.84 5.91 -7.61
CA PHE A 163 -1.35 4.79 -6.84
C PHE A 163 -0.31 3.68 -6.68
N LEU A 164 0.45 3.36 -7.74
CA LEU A 164 1.57 2.41 -7.66
C LEU A 164 2.64 2.88 -6.68
N ARG A 165 3.02 4.16 -6.72
CA ARG A 165 3.91 4.74 -5.72
C ARG A 165 3.37 4.55 -4.31
N HIS A 166 2.06 4.81 -4.10
CA HIS A 166 1.42 4.63 -2.80
C HIS A 166 1.39 3.16 -2.34
N LEU A 167 1.23 2.20 -3.26
CA LEU A 167 1.30 0.77 -2.95
C LEU A 167 2.73 0.32 -2.62
N ARG A 168 3.75 0.87 -3.30
CA ARG A 168 5.17 0.54 -3.07
C ARG A 168 5.71 1.14 -1.78
N THR A 169 5.39 2.38 -1.54
CA THR A 169 5.88 3.18 -0.41
C THR A 169 4.72 3.84 0.34
N PRO A 170 3.92 3.05 1.08
CA PRO A 170 2.76 3.59 1.79
C PRO A 170 3.16 4.71 2.75
N ILE A 171 2.60 5.90 2.58
CA ILE A 171 3.01 7.10 3.32
C ILE A 171 2.90 6.93 4.84
N GLN A 172 1.93 6.14 5.31
CA GLN A 172 1.80 5.82 6.73
C GLN A 172 3.02 5.06 7.27
N LEU A 173 3.63 4.18 6.46
CA LEU A 173 4.87 3.49 6.81
C LEU A 173 6.07 4.41 6.71
N VAL A 174 6.16 5.23 5.66
CA VAL A 174 7.23 6.24 5.52
C VAL A 174 7.28 7.09 6.76
N ASN A 175 6.15 7.61 7.22
CA ASN A 175 6.06 8.43 8.43
C ASN A 175 6.38 7.64 9.71
N ALA A 176 6.03 6.37 9.79
CA ALA A 176 6.31 5.55 10.97
C ALA A 176 7.78 5.15 11.05
N VAL A 177 8.34 4.66 9.93
CA VAL A 177 9.69 4.07 9.89
C VAL A 177 10.78 5.13 9.90
N SER A 178 10.52 6.34 9.35
CA SER A 178 11.48 7.46 9.36
C SER A 178 11.96 7.87 10.76
N HIS A 179 11.22 7.46 11.80
CA HIS A 179 11.54 7.75 13.21
C HIS A 179 12.04 6.54 13.97
N LEU A 180 12.30 5.43 13.28
CA LEU A 180 12.85 4.22 13.87
C LEU A 180 14.31 4.06 13.48
N LYS A 181 15.16 3.91 14.48
CA LYS A 181 16.56 3.54 14.30
C LYS A 181 16.75 2.10 14.76
N LEU A 182 17.29 1.27 13.89
CA LEU A 182 17.66 -0.10 14.28
C LEU A 182 18.67 -0.07 15.43
N ASN A 183 18.34 -0.79 16.48
CA ASN A 183 19.18 -0.98 17.67
C ASN A 183 19.34 -2.47 17.93
N PRO A 184 20.36 -3.12 17.35
CA PRO A 184 20.57 -4.53 17.57
C PRO A 184 20.97 -4.79 19.04
N VAL A 185 20.22 -5.64 19.72
CA VAL A 185 20.49 -6.09 21.09
C VAL A 185 21.11 -7.48 21.01
N HIS A 186 22.26 -7.64 21.63
CA HIS A 186 22.97 -8.91 21.70
C HIS A 186 22.74 -9.54 23.08
N ILE A 187 22.09 -10.70 23.10
CA ILE A 187 21.77 -11.44 24.32
C ILE A 187 22.65 -12.69 24.36
N PRO A 188 23.61 -12.80 25.30
CA PRO A 188 24.36 -14.03 25.46
C PRO A 188 23.45 -15.17 25.90
N VAL A 189 23.45 -16.28 25.18
CA VAL A 189 22.61 -17.46 25.45
C VAL A 189 23.46 -18.70 25.81
N GLY A 190 24.76 -18.59 25.68
CA GLY A 190 25.77 -19.62 26.03
C GLY A 190 27.13 -19.00 26.23
N GLU A 191 28.15 -19.84 26.45
CA GLU A 191 29.55 -19.36 26.64
C GLU A 191 30.09 -18.68 25.37
N ASP A 192 29.74 -19.19 24.18
CA ASP A 192 30.16 -18.67 22.87
C ASP A 192 28.99 -18.36 21.93
N GLU A 193 27.75 -18.38 22.43
CA GLU A 193 26.55 -18.16 21.64
C GLU A 193 25.88 -16.85 22.02
N VAL A 194 25.56 -16.04 20.99
CA VAL A 194 24.86 -14.76 21.12
C VAL A 194 23.63 -14.76 20.23
N LEU A 195 22.47 -14.50 20.83
CA LEU A 195 21.23 -14.20 20.11
C LEU A 195 21.23 -12.71 19.80
N GLN A 196 21.19 -12.37 18.52
CA GLN A 196 20.93 -10.99 18.08
C GLN A 196 19.43 -10.78 17.91
N VAL A 197 18.89 -9.81 18.63
CA VAL A 197 17.50 -9.35 18.52
C VAL A 197 17.53 -7.97 17.90
N GLU A 198 16.76 -7.78 16.84
CA GLU A 198 16.55 -6.45 16.25
C GLU A 198 15.48 -5.72 17.05
N ASP A 199 15.85 -4.61 17.64
CA ASP A 199 14.96 -3.68 18.31
C ASP A 199 15.00 -2.33 17.60
N PHE A 200 14.02 -1.48 17.85
CA PHE A 200 13.93 -0.16 17.23
C PHE A 200 13.81 0.92 18.29
N LEU A 201 14.71 1.89 18.23
CA LEU A 201 14.63 3.09 19.02
C LEU A 201 13.88 4.19 18.26
N HIS A 202 12.98 4.87 18.95
CA HIS A 202 12.36 6.07 18.41
C HIS A 202 13.37 7.23 18.42
N THR A 203 13.48 7.91 17.27
CA THR A 203 14.23 9.14 17.14
C THR A 203 13.29 10.34 17.22
N ASP A 204 13.84 11.53 17.47
CA ASP A 204 13.05 12.75 17.53
C ASP A 204 12.35 13.01 16.18
N ARG A 205 11.08 13.32 16.28
CA ARG A 205 10.25 13.70 15.14
C ARG A 205 10.43 15.17 14.86
N THR A 206 11.06 15.50 13.74
CA THR A 206 11.07 16.86 13.20
C THR A 206 10.30 16.92 11.89
N GLU A 207 9.72 18.05 11.56
CA GLU A 207 9.06 18.26 10.27
C GLU A 207 10.02 18.03 9.10
N ASP A 208 11.27 18.45 9.26
CA ASP A 208 12.29 18.28 8.23
C ASP A 208 12.63 16.81 7.99
N SER A 209 12.71 15.97 9.05
CA SER A 209 12.93 14.53 8.89
C SER A 209 11.74 13.84 8.20
N GLN A 210 10.52 14.28 8.44
CA GLN A 210 9.33 13.76 7.77
C GLN A 210 9.29 14.15 6.29
N ARG A 211 9.60 15.42 5.96
CA ARG A 211 9.68 15.90 4.58
C ARG A 211 10.74 15.14 3.79
N GLU A 212 11.92 14.97 4.38
CA GLU A 212 13.01 14.26 3.73
C GLU A 212 12.66 12.79 3.48
N ALA A 213 12.09 12.08 4.44
CA ALA A 213 11.64 10.70 4.27
C ALA A 213 10.56 10.60 3.18
N ALA A 214 9.62 11.53 3.12
CA ALA A 214 8.60 11.56 2.09
C ALA A 214 9.20 11.78 0.68
N ARG A 215 10.18 12.68 0.55
CA ARG A 215 10.90 12.92 -0.72
C ARG A 215 11.68 11.69 -1.17
N GLN A 216 12.38 11.02 -0.26
CA GLN A 216 13.10 9.77 -0.56
C GLN A 216 12.14 8.66 -1.02
N ALA A 217 10.91 8.65 -0.53
CA ALA A 217 9.84 7.77 -0.96
C ALA A 217 9.14 8.22 -2.25
N GLY A 218 9.61 9.29 -2.90
CA GLY A 218 9.08 9.80 -4.16
C GLY A 218 7.83 10.67 -4.03
N TYR A 219 7.50 11.14 -2.83
CA TYR A 219 6.39 12.07 -2.63
C TYR A 219 6.85 13.52 -2.74
N ARG A 220 6.00 14.36 -3.30
CA ARG A 220 6.17 15.82 -3.23
C ARG A 220 5.75 16.31 -1.85
N THR A 221 6.46 17.33 -1.35
CA THR A 221 6.17 17.91 -0.04
C THR A 221 5.85 19.40 -0.16
N GLY A 222 5.22 19.96 0.86
CA GLY A 222 4.99 21.40 0.95
C GLY A 222 6.31 22.18 0.84
N GLY A 223 6.34 23.18 -0.04
CA GLY A 223 7.54 23.95 -0.39
C GLY A 223 8.28 23.44 -1.64
N ASP A 224 7.98 22.25 -2.14
CA ASP A 224 8.49 21.81 -3.44
C ASP A 224 7.75 22.54 -4.59
N PRO A 225 8.41 22.81 -5.72
CA PRO A 225 7.76 23.43 -6.86
C PRO A 225 6.60 22.55 -7.36
N ALA A 226 5.52 23.17 -7.81
CA ALA A 226 4.44 22.47 -8.46
C ALA A 226 4.96 21.79 -9.75
N PRO A 227 4.46 20.59 -10.12
CA PRO A 227 4.85 19.96 -11.37
C PRO A 227 4.52 20.89 -12.54
N ALA A 228 5.40 20.90 -13.55
CA ALA A 228 5.13 21.63 -14.78
C ALA A 228 3.85 21.06 -15.40
N MET A 229 2.89 21.90 -15.71
CA MET A 229 1.70 21.47 -16.44
C MET A 229 2.15 20.89 -17.79
N PRO A 230 1.62 19.72 -18.22
CA PRO A 230 1.87 19.24 -19.57
C PRO A 230 1.45 20.29 -20.58
N PRO A 231 2.16 20.46 -21.70
CA PRO A 231 1.74 21.35 -22.76
C PRO A 231 0.34 20.97 -23.22
N ALA A 232 -0.49 21.98 -23.39
CA ALA A 232 -1.89 21.86 -23.84
C ALA A 232 -2.01 21.25 -25.23
#